data_d04bda619cfadbb203016a5a0069f91b
#
_entry.id   d04bda619cfadbb203016a5a0069f91b
#
_cell.length_a   1.000
_cell.length_b   1.000
_cell.length_c   1.000
_cell.angle_alpha   90.00
_cell.angle_beta   90.00
_cell.angle_gamma   90.00
#
_symmetry.space_group_name_H-M   'P 1'
#
loop_
_entity.id
_entity.type
_entity.pdbx_description
1 polymer ?
#
loop_
_entity_poly.entity_id
_entity_poly.type
_entity_poly.pdbx_seq_one_letter_code
_entity_poly.pdbx_strand_id
1 'polypeptide(L)'
;MINPASPLTQKNNTVITDSFLSKDIIPLYKDQIGMDVSRFFTGKEEFYLYKDEDTGYRFYYPEGMDGDGKFYEELQKSLGADYYHTWKFENQMAYDVIQPNDKVLDIGCGFGNFLMRAKEKTGNAVGLELNENAVNECRKKGLSVFKEMIQQHAETHENFYDVVCMFQVLEHIYNVKEFLEASLKVLKTGGKLIIGVPNSEPYFLGYDKYCTLNLPPHHMGLWNIKVFRELSNLFNLKILDTSYDIKGRVSAEAYVRAKYFAGIKSLPGNHSAIEKIKIILSGLITLPLTLIKKATKGLNGSHIAVLFEKK
;
A
#
# COMPACT_ATOMS: atom_id res chain seq x y z
N MET A 1 -8.53 17.57 24.37
CA MET A 1 -7.35 16.74 24.02
C MET A 1 -6.67 17.38 22.81
N ILE A 2 -5.35 17.47 22.80
CA ILE A 2 -4.60 17.95 21.63
C ILE A 2 -4.60 16.80 20.62
N ASN A 3 -4.99 17.08 19.37
CA ASN A 3 -4.94 16.09 18.30
C ASN A 3 -3.47 15.67 18.03
N PRO A 4 -3.21 14.41 17.63
CA PRO A 4 -1.86 13.97 17.32
C PRO A 4 -1.29 14.73 16.11
N ALA A 5 0.03 14.89 16.06
CA ALA A 5 0.68 15.37 14.86
C ALA A 5 0.55 14.36 13.73
N SER A 6 0.33 14.85 12.50
CA SER A 6 0.33 14.02 11.30
C SER A 6 1.71 13.40 11.08
N PRO A 7 1.84 12.09 10.84
CA PRO A 7 3.12 11.47 10.51
C PRO A 7 3.74 11.98 9.20
N LEU A 8 2.94 12.61 8.33
CA LEU A 8 3.40 13.18 7.06
C LEU A 8 3.87 14.62 7.20
N THR A 9 3.09 15.49 7.85
CA THR A 9 3.39 16.93 7.94
C THR A 9 4.04 17.35 9.26
N GLN A 10 3.97 16.52 10.30
CA GLN A 10 4.38 16.81 11.68
C GLN A 10 3.60 17.98 12.32
N LYS A 11 2.42 18.30 11.76
CA LYS A 11 1.53 19.33 12.28
C LYS A 11 0.33 18.71 13.00
N ASN A 12 -0.19 19.43 14.02
CA ASN A 12 -1.38 19.00 14.79
C ASN A 12 -2.71 19.40 14.13
N ASN A 13 -2.69 19.81 12.85
CA ASN A 13 -3.91 20.13 12.07
C ASN A 13 -4.60 18.85 11.58
N THR A 14 -5.07 18.04 12.54
CA THR A 14 -5.66 16.73 12.27
C THR A 14 -7.04 16.61 12.91
N VAL A 15 -7.93 15.86 12.30
CA VAL A 15 -9.30 15.60 12.78
C VAL A 15 -9.60 14.10 12.79
N ILE A 16 -10.38 13.63 13.76
CA ILE A 16 -10.87 12.25 13.79
C ILE A 16 -11.90 12.08 12.68
N THR A 17 -11.72 11.06 11.85
CA THR A 17 -12.71 10.67 10.84
C THR A 17 -13.43 9.38 11.19
N ASP A 18 -12.80 8.53 12.03
CA ASP A 18 -13.41 7.29 12.49
C ASP A 18 -12.81 6.81 13.82
N SER A 19 -13.52 5.94 14.55
CA SER A 19 -13.05 5.29 15.77
C SER A 19 -13.28 3.78 15.70
N PHE A 20 -12.44 3.01 16.39
CA PHE A 20 -12.43 1.56 16.38
C PHE A 20 -12.21 1.01 17.78
N LEU A 21 -12.84 -0.10 18.10
CA LEU A 21 -12.57 -0.87 19.31
C LEU A 21 -11.69 -2.08 18.95
N SER A 22 -10.58 -2.24 19.63
CA SER A 22 -9.64 -3.35 19.36
C SER A 22 -10.32 -4.73 19.53
N LYS A 23 -11.27 -4.84 20.47
CA LYS A 23 -12.09 -6.06 20.67
C LYS A 23 -12.92 -6.45 19.44
N ASP A 24 -13.22 -5.51 18.54
CA ASP A 24 -13.99 -5.78 17.32
C ASP A 24 -13.04 -6.16 16.16
N ILE A 25 -11.80 -5.66 16.17
CA ILE A 25 -10.82 -5.86 15.11
C ILE A 25 -10.04 -7.18 15.27
N ILE A 26 -9.64 -7.52 16.50
CA ILE A 26 -8.89 -8.76 16.78
C ILE A 26 -9.63 -10.01 16.27
N PRO A 27 -10.93 -10.20 16.53
CA PRO A 27 -11.68 -11.33 16.00
C PRO A 27 -11.78 -11.31 14.47
N LEU A 28 -11.88 -10.13 13.83
CA LEU A 28 -11.93 -10.03 12.37
C LEU A 28 -10.67 -10.59 11.70
N TYR A 29 -9.48 -10.28 12.21
CA TYR A 29 -8.22 -10.84 11.71
C TYR A 29 -8.17 -12.36 11.88
N LYS A 30 -8.63 -12.87 13.01
CA LYS A 30 -8.69 -14.32 13.28
C LYS A 30 -9.65 -15.02 12.32
N ASP A 31 -10.84 -14.45 12.10
CA ASP A 31 -11.88 -15.06 11.28
C ASP A 31 -11.62 -14.96 9.79
N GLN A 32 -11.07 -13.83 9.32
CA GLN A 32 -10.85 -13.57 7.89
C GLN A 32 -9.49 -14.03 7.38
N ILE A 33 -8.46 -13.94 8.22
CA ILE A 33 -7.06 -14.16 7.84
C ILE A 33 -6.43 -15.33 8.61
N GLY A 34 -7.05 -15.78 9.71
CA GLY A 34 -6.51 -16.85 10.56
C GLY A 34 -5.39 -16.40 11.50
N MET A 35 -5.25 -15.09 11.74
CA MET A 35 -4.14 -14.50 12.51
C MET A 35 -4.62 -13.90 13.83
N ASP A 36 -3.84 -14.12 14.91
CA ASP A 36 -4.00 -13.42 16.18
C ASP A 36 -3.13 -12.15 16.19
N VAL A 37 -3.80 -11.01 16.19
CA VAL A 37 -3.16 -9.67 16.20
C VAL A 37 -3.25 -8.97 17.55
N SER A 38 -3.69 -9.67 18.61
CA SER A 38 -3.93 -9.08 19.95
C SER A 38 -2.71 -8.34 20.51
N ARG A 39 -1.49 -8.82 20.24
CA ARG A 39 -0.24 -8.21 20.72
C ARG A 39 -0.02 -6.76 20.26
N PHE A 40 -0.56 -6.37 19.11
CA PHE A 40 -0.45 -4.99 18.59
C PHE A 40 -1.40 -4.01 19.28
N PHE A 41 -2.44 -4.52 19.94
CA PHE A 41 -3.46 -3.75 20.63
C PHE A 41 -3.32 -3.76 22.15
N THR A 42 -2.23 -4.30 22.69
CA THR A 42 -1.99 -4.32 24.15
C THR A 42 -1.98 -2.90 24.70
N GLY A 43 -2.87 -2.62 25.67
CA GLY A 43 -3.05 -1.28 26.25
C GLY A 43 -3.74 -0.25 25.34
N LYS A 44 -4.27 -0.69 24.21
CA LYS A 44 -5.00 0.13 23.24
C LYS A 44 -6.41 -0.44 23.04
N GLU A 45 -7.35 -0.08 23.92
CA GLU A 45 -8.74 -0.55 23.83
C GLU A 45 -9.47 0.09 22.65
N GLU A 46 -9.14 1.34 22.35
CA GLU A 46 -9.70 2.14 21.27
C GLU A 46 -8.57 2.79 20.46
N PHE A 47 -8.78 2.87 19.14
CA PHE A 47 -7.89 3.59 18.24
C PHE A 47 -8.71 4.35 17.18
N TYR A 48 -8.07 5.30 16.51
CA TYR A 48 -8.74 6.27 15.68
C TYR A 48 -8.09 6.36 14.31
N LEU A 49 -8.92 6.66 13.29
CA LEU A 49 -8.45 7.12 12.01
C LEU A 49 -8.51 8.66 12.01
N TYR A 50 -7.35 9.27 11.91
CA TYR A 50 -7.20 10.70 11.76
C TYR A 50 -7.02 11.08 10.30
N LYS A 51 -7.40 12.30 9.96
CA LYS A 51 -7.12 12.97 8.69
C LYS A 51 -6.31 14.23 8.95
N ASP A 52 -5.21 14.37 8.25
CA ASP A 52 -4.46 15.61 8.13
C ASP A 52 -5.23 16.58 7.21
N GLU A 53 -5.64 17.72 7.73
CA GLU A 53 -6.47 18.67 6.99
C GLU A 53 -5.69 19.42 5.88
N ASP A 54 -4.34 19.53 6.02
CA ASP A 54 -3.49 20.19 5.03
C ASP A 54 -3.31 19.32 3.77
N THR A 55 -3.22 18.00 3.94
CA THR A 55 -2.87 17.06 2.84
C THR A 55 -3.99 16.09 2.48
N GLY A 56 -4.94 15.89 3.38
CA GLY A 56 -5.94 14.84 3.28
C GLY A 56 -5.40 13.44 3.60
N TYR A 57 -4.15 13.30 4.02
CA TYR A 57 -3.56 12.03 4.46
C TYR A 57 -4.32 11.49 5.66
N ARG A 58 -4.69 10.21 5.61
CA ARG A 58 -5.37 9.54 6.73
C ARG A 58 -4.43 8.51 7.34
N PHE A 59 -4.39 8.47 8.68
CA PHE A 59 -3.51 7.59 9.42
C PHE A 59 -4.16 7.09 10.70
N TYR A 60 -3.76 5.90 11.13
CA TYR A 60 -4.24 5.33 12.39
C TYR A 60 -3.39 5.79 13.58
N TYR A 61 -4.05 6.06 14.70
CA TYR A 61 -3.45 6.49 15.96
C TYR A 61 -4.17 5.82 17.14
N PRO A 62 -3.48 5.38 18.22
CA PRO A 62 -2.08 5.67 18.55
C PRO A 62 -1.07 4.90 17.70
N GLU A 63 0.17 5.37 17.71
CA GLU A 63 1.32 4.69 17.10
C GLU A 63 1.62 3.34 17.78
N GLY A 64 2.52 2.54 17.18
CA GLY A 64 2.94 1.25 17.71
C GLY A 64 1.87 0.17 17.57
N MET A 65 1.05 0.26 16.52
CA MET A 65 0.16 -0.82 16.07
C MET A 65 0.61 -1.42 14.74
N ASP A 66 1.71 -0.95 14.18
CA ASP A 66 2.27 -1.40 12.91
C ASP A 66 2.79 -2.83 12.98
N GLY A 67 2.62 -3.58 11.90
CA GLY A 67 3.05 -4.97 11.77
C GLY A 67 4.58 -5.08 11.79
N ASP A 68 5.11 -6.00 12.56
CA ASP A 68 6.52 -6.36 12.57
C ASP A 68 6.85 -7.48 11.57
N GLY A 69 8.14 -7.82 11.42
CA GLY A 69 8.59 -8.87 10.51
C GLY A 69 7.89 -10.22 10.73
N LYS A 70 7.60 -10.59 11.99
CA LYS A 70 6.86 -11.82 12.31
C LYS A 70 5.42 -11.77 11.80
N PHE A 71 4.75 -10.61 11.91
CA PHE A 71 3.41 -10.41 11.36
C PHE A 71 3.38 -10.67 9.85
N TYR A 72 4.34 -10.13 9.09
CA TYR A 72 4.39 -10.32 7.64
C TYR A 72 4.76 -11.76 7.24
N GLU A 73 5.56 -12.46 8.03
CA GLU A 73 5.81 -13.89 7.83
C GLU A 73 4.54 -14.74 8.04
N GLU A 74 3.76 -14.44 9.08
CA GLU A 74 2.49 -15.10 9.38
C GLU A 74 1.43 -14.77 8.31
N LEU A 75 1.35 -13.51 7.90
CA LEU A 75 0.44 -13.05 6.84
C LEU A 75 0.72 -13.75 5.51
N GLN A 76 1.99 -13.87 5.14
CA GLN A 76 2.40 -14.59 3.94
C GLN A 76 1.96 -16.06 3.96
N LYS A 77 2.12 -16.75 5.10
CA LYS A 77 1.68 -18.13 5.26
C LYS A 77 0.17 -18.28 5.11
N SER A 78 -0.60 -17.30 5.62
CA SER A 78 -2.06 -17.29 5.57
C SER A 78 -2.62 -16.99 4.17
N LEU A 79 -2.01 -16.04 3.44
CA LEU A 79 -2.47 -15.60 2.12
C LEU A 79 -1.91 -16.44 0.96
N GLY A 80 -0.88 -17.26 1.21
CA GLY A 80 -0.24 -18.12 0.22
C GLY A 80 0.87 -17.42 -0.59
N ALA A 81 1.68 -18.26 -1.27
CA ALA A 81 2.87 -17.81 -1.99
C ALA A 81 2.57 -16.83 -3.15
N ASP A 82 1.42 -16.97 -3.79
CA ASP A 82 1.05 -16.14 -4.97
C ASP A 82 0.81 -14.68 -4.63
N TYR A 83 0.58 -14.34 -3.36
CA TYR A 83 0.37 -12.97 -2.91
C TYR A 83 1.56 -12.05 -3.26
N TYR A 84 2.79 -12.57 -3.21
CA TYR A 84 4.03 -11.82 -3.46
C TYR A 84 4.62 -12.01 -4.86
N HIS A 85 4.08 -12.92 -5.68
CA HIS A 85 4.74 -13.33 -6.93
C HIS A 85 4.18 -12.72 -8.21
N THR A 86 3.17 -11.87 -8.13
CA THR A 86 2.50 -11.33 -9.31
C THR A 86 3.18 -10.05 -9.79
N TRP A 87 3.55 -10.00 -11.10
CA TRP A 87 3.96 -8.76 -11.76
C TRP A 87 2.76 -7.82 -11.88
N LYS A 88 2.87 -6.62 -11.28
CA LYS A 88 1.78 -5.65 -11.23
C LYS A 88 2.09 -4.46 -12.14
N PHE A 89 1.08 -3.60 -12.38
CA PHE A 89 1.21 -2.41 -13.22
C PHE A 89 2.23 -1.40 -12.68
N GLU A 90 2.38 -1.27 -11.36
CA GLU A 90 3.40 -0.45 -10.73
C GLU A 90 4.83 -0.94 -11.03
N ASN A 91 5.03 -2.26 -11.07
CA ASN A 91 6.32 -2.84 -11.48
C ASN A 91 6.63 -2.52 -12.95
N GLN A 92 5.60 -2.56 -13.81
CA GLN A 92 5.75 -2.19 -15.21
C GLN A 92 6.10 -0.72 -15.38
N MET A 93 5.41 0.19 -14.67
CA MET A 93 5.72 1.63 -14.68
C MET A 93 7.18 1.90 -14.31
N ALA A 94 7.69 1.26 -13.25
CA ALA A 94 9.08 1.40 -12.84
C ALA A 94 10.04 0.80 -13.87
N TYR A 95 9.73 -0.40 -14.37
CA TYR A 95 10.56 -1.07 -15.37
C TYR A 95 10.71 -0.24 -16.65
N ASP A 96 9.64 0.43 -17.11
CA ASP A 96 9.65 1.22 -18.34
C ASP A 96 10.59 2.43 -18.27
N VAL A 97 10.76 3.04 -17.10
CA VAL A 97 11.61 4.23 -16.91
C VAL A 97 13.09 3.92 -16.63
N ILE A 98 13.41 2.69 -16.19
CA ILE A 98 14.79 2.26 -15.95
C ILE A 98 15.57 2.26 -17.27
N GLN A 99 16.79 2.82 -17.25
CA GLN A 99 17.74 2.82 -18.38
C GLN A 99 18.88 1.82 -18.13
N PRO A 100 19.59 1.38 -19.19
CA PRO A 100 20.83 0.62 -19.02
C PRO A 100 21.82 1.39 -18.13
N ASN A 101 22.47 0.69 -17.20
CA ASN A 101 23.43 1.21 -16.22
C ASN A 101 22.84 2.06 -15.07
N ASP A 102 21.52 2.31 -15.02
CA ASP A 102 20.90 2.94 -13.86
C ASP A 102 21.20 2.15 -12.59
N LYS A 103 21.45 2.85 -11.50
CA LYS A 103 21.47 2.27 -10.16
C LYS A 103 20.05 2.28 -9.61
N VAL A 104 19.49 1.10 -9.38
CA VAL A 104 18.10 0.91 -8.95
C VAL A 104 18.06 0.41 -7.52
N LEU A 105 17.22 1.03 -6.70
CA LEU A 105 16.90 0.57 -5.34
C LEU A 105 15.41 0.16 -5.27
N ASP A 106 15.15 -1.07 -4.80
CA ASP A 106 13.82 -1.60 -4.52
C ASP A 106 13.65 -1.73 -3.01
N ILE A 107 12.89 -0.82 -2.41
CA ILE A 107 12.64 -0.79 -0.96
C ILE A 107 11.46 -1.70 -0.64
N GLY A 108 11.65 -2.68 0.24
CA GLY A 108 10.68 -3.74 0.50
C GLY A 108 10.60 -4.73 -0.68
N CYS A 109 11.73 -5.17 -1.19
CA CYS A 109 11.81 -5.97 -2.43
C CYS A 109 11.17 -7.37 -2.33
N GLY A 110 10.76 -7.82 -1.15
CA GLY A 110 10.18 -9.13 -0.92
C GLY A 110 11.07 -10.25 -1.47
N PHE A 111 10.52 -11.16 -2.26
CA PHE A 111 11.24 -12.29 -2.88
C PHE A 111 11.99 -11.91 -4.16
N GLY A 112 12.15 -10.62 -4.45
CA GLY A 112 13.01 -10.08 -5.51
C GLY A 112 12.44 -10.19 -6.93
N ASN A 113 11.13 -10.29 -7.11
CA ASN A 113 10.53 -10.46 -8.44
C ASN A 113 10.77 -9.26 -9.36
N PHE A 114 10.60 -8.04 -8.84
CA PHE A 114 10.93 -6.83 -9.58
C PHE A 114 12.45 -6.67 -9.69
N LEU A 115 13.16 -6.86 -8.58
CA LEU A 115 14.61 -6.70 -8.48
C LEU A 115 15.37 -7.56 -9.50
N MET A 116 14.92 -8.80 -9.73
CA MET A 116 15.52 -9.71 -10.71
C MET A 116 15.46 -9.13 -12.13
N ARG A 117 14.29 -8.65 -12.56
CA ARG A 117 14.13 -8.05 -13.89
C ARG A 117 14.85 -6.69 -14.01
N ALA A 118 14.84 -5.89 -12.95
CA ALA A 118 15.61 -4.66 -12.91
C ALA A 118 17.11 -4.94 -13.08
N LYS A 119 17.64 -5.95 -12.37
CA LYS A 119 19.03 -6.39 -12.49
C LYS A 119 19.39 -6.86 -13.90
N GLU A 120 18.50 -7.62 -14.56
CA GLU A 120 18.71 -8.03 -15.97
C GLU A 120 18.80 -6.84 -16.92
N LYS A 121 18.04 -5.76 -16.65
CA LYS A 121 18.00 -4.56 -17.48
C LYS A 121 19.21 -3.64 -17.26
N THR A 122 19.66 -3.45 -16.02
CA THR A 122 20.69 -2.45 -15.69
C THR A 122 22.02 -3.05 -15.23
N GLY A 123 22.04 -4.26 -14.71
CA GLY A 123 23.18 -4.85 -13.99
C GLY A 123 23.37 -4.32 -12.55
N ASN A 124 22.72 -3.21 -12.17
CA ASN A 124 23.00 -2.44 -10.94
C ASN A 124 21.71 -2.27 -10.08
N ALA A 125 21.06 -3.35 -9.74
CA ALA A 125 19.86 -3.32 -8.89
C ALA A 125 20.13 -3.90 -7.50
N VAL A 126 19.65 -3.20 -6.47
CA VAL A 126 19.80 -3.52 -5.05
C VAL A 126 18.42 -3.52 -4.40
N GLY A 127 18.18 -4.45 -3.47
CA GLY A 127 16.96 -4.52 -2.67
C GLY A 127 17.20 -4.28 -1.19
N LEU A 128 16.23 -3.67 -0.51
CA LEU A 128 16.12 -3.66 0.95
C LEU A 128 14.92 -4.51 1.37
N GLU A 129 15.10 -5.38 2.36
CA GLU A 129 14.04 -6.24 2.85
C GLU A 129 14.32 -6.61 4.32
N LEU A 130 13.28 -6.63 5.17
CA LEU A 130 13.43 -6.94 6.60
C LEU A 130 13.12 -8.41 6.93
N ASN A 131 12.35 -9.08 6.07
CA ASN A 131 12.05 -10.50 6.22
C ASN A 131 13.28 -11.34 5.88
N GLU A 132 13.84 -12.02 6.89
CA GLU A 132 15.04 -12.85 6.78
C GLU A 132 14.92 -13.95 5.71
N ASN A 133 13.74 -14.59 5.63
CA ASN A 133 13.51 -15.65 4.64
C ASN A 133 13.53 -15.09 3.22
N ALA A 134 12.91 -13.94 3.00
CA ALA A 134 12.90 -13.28 1.69
C ALA A 134 14.31 -12.83 1.27
N VAL A 135 15.09 -12.26 2.20
CA VAL A 135 16.50 -11.89 1.99
C VAL A 135 17.31 -13.10 1.57
N ASN A 136 17.18 -14.21 2.29
CA ASN A 136 17.93 -15.43 2.00
C ASN A 136 17.56 -16.04 0.64
N GLU A 137 16.28 -16.05 0.28
CA GLU A 137 15.82 -16.52 -1.03
C GLU A 137 16.33 -15.61 -2.18
N CYS A 138 16.34 -14.31 -1.99
CA CYS A 138 16.92 -13.38 -2.95
C CYS A 138 18.42 -13.64 -3.16
N ARG A 139 19.18 -13.81 -2.08
CA ARG A 139 20.62 -14.10 -2.14
C ARG A 139 20.92 -15.42 -2.83
N LYS A 140 20.11 -16.48 -2.62
CA LYS A 140 20.21 -17.75 -3.36
C LYS A 140 20.01 -17.55 -4.87
N LYS A 141 19.19 -16.60 -5.28
CA LYS A 141 18.99 -16.20 -6.70
C LYS A 141 20.11 -15.28 -7.23
N GLY A 142 21.13 -15.00 -6.43
CA GLY A 142 22.23 -14.10 -6.80
C GLY A 142 21.86 -12.61 -6.80
N LEU A 143 20.76 -12.22 -6.12
CA LEU A 143 20.35 -10.83 -5.99
C LEU A 143 21.10 -10.14 -4.84
N SER A 144 21.43 -8.86 -5.00
CA SER A 144 22.03 -8.04 -3.95
C SER A 144 20.91 -7.48 -3.06
N VAL A 145 20.73 -8.06 -1.87
CA VAL A 145 19.69 -7.63 -0.92
C VAL A 145 20.30 -7.44 0.46
N PHE A 146 20.00 -6.29 1.07
CA PHE A 146 20.42 -5.93 2.42
C PHE A 146 19.25 -6.02 3.39
N LYS A 147 19.50 -6.56 4.58
CA LYS A 147 18.53 -6.60 5.67
C LYS A 147 18.70 -5.37 6.54
N GLU A 148 18.21 -4.24 6.04
CA GLU A 148 18.30 -2.95 6.75
C GLU A 148 17.17 -2.02 6.37
N MET A 149 16.91 -1.03 7.22
CA MET A 149 15.94 0.04 6.97
C MET A 149 16.53 1.06 5.99
N ILE A 150 15.66 1.75 5.22
CA ILE A 150 16.10 2.81 4.31
C ILE A 150 16.84 3.94 5.02
N GLN A 151 16.50 4.23 6.29
CA GLN A 151 17.18 5.25 7.09
C GLN A 151 18.66 4.89 7.31
N GLN A 152 18.95 3.62 7.62
CA GLN A 152 20.31 3.11 7.78
C GLN A 152 21.06 3.12 6.44
N HIS A 153 20.41 2.64 5.38
CA HIS A 153 20.97 2.62 4.03
C HIS A 153 21.36 4.03 3.54
N ALA A 154 20.56 5.03 3.88
CA ALA A 154 20.76 6.44 3.50
C ALA A 154 21.97 7.11 4.18
N GLU A 155 22.54 6.52 5.22
CA GLU A 155 23.75 7.06 5.88
C GLU A 155 24.98 7.00 4.96
N THR A 156 25.01 6.00 4.07
CA THR A 156 26.17 5.71 3.22
C THR A 156 25.90 5.83 1.70
N HIS A 157 24.66 6.07 1.30
CA HIS A 157 24.23 6.08 -0.10
C HIS A 157 23.55 7.38 -0.54
N GLU A 158 23.97 8.52 -0.03
CA GLU A 158 23.40 9.82 -0.41
C GLU A 158 23.62 10.11 -1.91
N ASN A 159 22.53 10.54 -2.61
CA ASN A 159 22.54 10.85 -4.06
C ASN A 159 23.16 9.73 -4.92
N PHE A 160 22.88 8.49 -4.60
CA PHE A 160 23.53 7.33 -5.21
C PHE A 160 22.69 6.65 -6.30
N TYR A 161 21.36 6.60 -6.14
CA TYR A 161 20.47 5.87 -7.04
C TYR A 161 19.84 6.77 -8.09
N ASP A 162 19.69 6.23 -9.31
CA ASP A 162 18.98 6.87 -10.42
C ASP A 162 17.47 6.62 -10.32
N VAL A 163 17.09 5.44 -9.81
CA VAL A 163 15.71 5.03 -9.64
C VAL A 163 15.53 4.40 -8.25
N VAL A 164 14.51 4.86 -7.51
CA VAL A 164 14.09 4.28 -6.23
C VAL A 164 12.64 3.84 -6.37
N CYS A 165 12.34 2.61 -5.99
CA CYS A 165 11.00 2.02 -6.03
C CYS A 165 10.55 1.57 -4.64
N MET A 166 9.25 1.66 -4.37
CA MET A 166 8.58 1.04 -3.23
C MET A 166 7.18 0.61 -3.65
N PHE A 167 6.92 -0.68 -3.58
CA PHE A 167 5.66 -1.28 -4.01
C PHE A 167 4.97 -1.95 -2.85
N GLN A 168 3.80 -1.45 -2.44
CA GLN A 168 3.03 -1.95 -1.29
C GLN A 168 3.88 -1.93 0.00
N VAL A 169 4.50 -0.78 0.29
CA VAL A 169 5.36 -0.55 1.46
C VAL A 169 4.89 0.65 2.27
N LEU A 170 4.63 1.79 1.59
CA LEU A 170 4.43 3.07 2.26
C LEU A 170 3.17 3.08 3.15
N GLU A 171 2.16 2.31 2.83
CA GLU A 171 0.94 2.11 3.62
C GLU A 171 1.18 1.44 4.97
N HIS A 172 2.28 0.72 5.12
CA HIS A 172 2.66 0.02 6.35
C HIS A 172 3.48 0.90 7.29
N ILE A 173 4.04 2.00 6.80
CA ILE A 173 4.98 2.85 7.52
C ILE A 173 4.22 3.89 8.34
N TYR A 174 4.40 3.90 9.68
CA TYR A 174 3.85 4.95 10.53
C TYR A 174 4.66 6.25 10.41
N ASN A 175 5.98 6.20 10.62
CA ASN A 175 6.88 7.37 10.53
C ASN A 175 7.19 7.74 9.06
N VAL A 176 6.14 8.04 8.31
CA VAL A 176 6.17 8.17 6.85
C VAL A 176 7.05 9.31 6.36
N LYS A 177 7.13 10.43 7.11
CA LYS A 177 7.99 11.57 6.74
C LYS A 177 9.47 11.19 6.74
N GLU A 178 9.94 10.62 7.83
CA GLU A 178 11.33 10.18 7.97
C GLU A 178 11.71 9.13 6.92
N PHE A 179 10.80 8.19 6.66
CA PHE A 179 10.97 7.17 5.63
C PHE A 179 11.12 7.78 4.22
N LEU A 180 10.28 8.75 3.87
CA LEU A 180 10.34 9.46 2.58
C LEU A 180 11.60 10.33 2.47
N GLU A 181 11.97 11.04 3.54
CA GLU A 181 13.20 11.84 3.58
C GLU A 181 14.44 10.97 3.33
N ALA A 182 14.52 9.79 3.96
CA ALA A 182 15.60 8.84 3.73
C ALA A 182 15.59 8.27 2.29
N SER A 183 14.41 7.94 1.76
CA SER A 183 14.25 7.47 0.38
C SER A 183 14.68 8.53 -0.64
N LEU A 184 14.40 9.79 -0.37
CA LEU A 184 14.81 10.91 -1.23
C LEU A 184 16.28 11.27 -1.05
N LYS A 185 16.86 11.05 0.14
CA LYS A 185 18.28 11.27 0.38
C LYS A 185 19.15 10.38 -0.50
N VAL A 186 18.75 9.12 -0.68
CA VAL A 186 19.52 8.18 -1.54
C VAL A 186 19.31 8.43 -3.03
N LEU A 187 18.24 9.10 -3.43
CA LEU A 187 17.89 9.39 -4.82
C LEU A 187 18.66 10.61 -5.32
N LYS A 188 19.25 10.53 -6.50
CA LYS A 188 19.90 11.65 -7.19
C LYS A 188 18.88 12.74 -7.55
N THR A 189 19.36 13.99 -7.68
CA THR A 189 18.58 15.05 -8.36
C THR A 189 18.32 14.63 -9.81
N GLY A 190 17.09 14.81 -10.31
CA GLY A 190 16.61 14.27 -11.57
C GLY A 190 16.28 12.78 -11.56
N GLY A 191 16.58 12.07 -10.47
CA GLY A 191 16.26 10.66 -10.30
C GLY A 191 14.74 10.41 -10.17
N LYS A 192 14.34 9.16 -10.39
CA LYS A 192 12.92 8.75 -10.42
C LYS A 192 12.55 8.00 -9.15
N LEU A 193 11.45 8.41 -8.52
CA LEU A 193 10.83 7.73 -7.40
C LEU A 193 9.49 7.15 -7.85
N ILE A 194 9.31 5.84 -7.67
CA ILE A 194 8.04 5.17 -7.99
C ILE A 194 7.43 4.61 -6.70
N ILE A 195 6.19 5.03 -6.41
CA ILE A 195 5.45 4.59 -5.23
C ILE A 195 4.17 3.89 -5.71
N GLY A 196 4.01 2.62 -5.36
CA GLY A 196 2.79 1.85 -5.58
C GLY A 196 2.14 1.48 -4.26
N VAL A 197 0.86 1.84 -4.04
CA VAL A 197 0.10 1.59 -2.80
C VAL A 197 -1.36 1.28 -3.09
N PRO A 198 -2.13 0.71 -2.14
CA PRO A 198 -3.58 0.66 -2.24
C PRO A 198 -4.17 2.06 -2.32
N ASN A 199 -5.14 2.23 -3.22
CA ASN A 199 -5.88 3.49 -3.36
C ASN A 199 -7.04 3.52 -2.37
N SER A 200 -7.00 4.44 -1.42
CA SER A 200 -8.03 4.56 -0.39
C SER A 200 -9.36 5.19 -0.88
N GLU A 201 -9.40 5.69 -2.11
CA GLU A 201 -10.59 6.27 -2.75
C GLU A 201 -10.80 5.67 -4.16
N PRO A 202 -10.93 4.34 -4.31
CA PRO A 202 -11.23 3.75 -5.59
C PRO A 202 -12.67 4.07 -6.00
N TYR A 203 -12.91 4.24 -7.32
CA TYR A 203 -14.23 4.64 -7.84
C TYR A 203 -15.37 3.68 -7.54
N PHE A 204 -15.06 2.42 -7.23
CA PHE A 204 -16.02 1.33 -7.12
C PHE A 204 -16.20 0.80 -5.68
N LEU A 205 -15.36 1.21 -4.75
CA LEU A 205 -15.48 0.83 -3.34
C LEU A 205 -15.85 2.06 -2.53
N GLY A 206 -17.00 2.00 -1.86
CA GLY A 206 -17.21 2.83 -0.69
C GLY A 206 -16.17 2.46 0.38
N TYR A 207 -15.90 3.39 1.28
CA TYR A 207 -15.06 3.13 2.45
C TYR A 207 -15.66 1.98 3.27
N ASP A 208 -14.96 0.84 3.30
CA ASP A 208 -15.29 -0.27 4.18
C ASP A 208 -14.44 -0.15 5.45
N LYS A 209 -15.09 0.31 6.52
CA LYS A 209 -14.49 0.51 7.84
C LYS A 209 -13.82 -0.77 8.40
N TYR A 210 -14.33 -1.94 8.03
CA TYR A 210 -13.90 -3.22 8.58
C TYR A 210 -13.16 -4.11 7.57
N CYS A 211 -12.61 -3.53 6.52
CA CYS A 211 -11.69 -4.24 5.63
C CYS A 211 -10.37 -4.49 6.36
N THR A 212 -10.13 -5.72 6.81
CA THR A 212 -8.97 -6.10 7.66
C THR A 212 -7.64 -5.70 7.04
N LEU A 213 -7.47 -5.87 5.72
CA LEU A 213 -6.24 -5.50 5.04
C LEU A 213 -5.99 -3.98 4.96
N ASN A 214 -6.98 -3.14 5.30
CA ASN A 214 -6.83 -1.69 5.41
C ASN A 214 -6.71 -1.20 6.86
N LEU A 215 -6.64 -2.11 7.82
CA LEU A 215 -6.59 -1.80 9.26
C LEU A 215 -5.22 -2.13 9.86
N PRO A 216 -4.85 -1.50 10.99
CA PRO A 216 -3.74 -1.98 11.80
C PRO A 216 -3.94 -3.46 12.21
N PRO A 217 -2.89 -4.25 12.30
CA PRO A 217 -1.47 -3.87 12.14
C PRO A 217 -0.97 -3.84 10.70
N HIS A 218 -1.81 -4.18 9.70
CA HIS A 218 -1.38 -4.28 8.32
C HIS A 218 -1.13 -2.90 7.69
N HIS A 219 -2.11 -1.99 7.70
CA HIS A 219 -1.94 -0.64 7.19
C HIS A 219 -1.99 0.41 8.30
N MET A 220 -1.05 1.35 8.29
CA MET A 220 -1.01 2.50 9.18
C MET A 220 -1.41 3.79 8.49
N GLY A 221 -1.30 3.86 7.16
CA GLY A 221 -1.62 5.02 6.34
C GLY A 221 -2.49 4.71 5.15
N LEU A 222 -3.38 5.64 4.78
CA LEU A 222 -4.31 5.51 3.66
C LEU A 222 -3.99 6.58 2.59
N TRP A 223 -3.72 6.13 1.38
CA TRP A 223 -3.18 6.92 0.29
C TRP A 223 -4.17 7.10 -0.86
N ASN A 224 -4.13 8.26 -1.52
CA ASN A 224 -4.84 8.55 -2.76
C ASN A 224 -4.08 9.62 -3.57
N ILE A 225 -4.55 9.94 -4.77
CA ILE A 225 -3.88 10.91 -5.64
C ILE A 225 -3.80 12.32 -5.05
N LYS A 226 -4.77 12.73 -4.21
CA LYS A 226 -4.74 14.06 -3.58
C LYS A 226 -3.57 14.16 -2.61
N VAL A 227 -3.38 13.12 -1.78
CA VAL A 227 -2.24 13.02 -0.85
C VAL A 227 -0.91 13.04 -1.62
N PHE A 228 -0.78 12.31 -2.74
CA PHE A 228 0.44 12.32 -3.54
C PHE A 228 0.74 13.68 -4.19
N ARG A 229 -0.28 14.46 -4.55
CA ARG A 229 -0.08 15.84 -5.02
C ARG A 229 0.49 16.73 -3.91
N GLU A 230 -0.04 16.63 -2.70
CA GLU A 230 0.49 17.38 -1.56
C GLU A 230 1.89 16.88 -1.14
N LEU A 231 2.14 15.57 -1.21
CA LEU A 231 3.47 15.01 -1.02
C LEU A 231 4.47 15.60 -2.02
N SER A 232 4.08 15.76 -3.30
CA SER A 232 4.95 16.36 -4.30
C SER A 232 5.31 17.81 -3.98
N ASN A 233 4.41 18.57 -3.36
CA ASN A 233 4.68 19.93 -2.88
C ASN A 233 5.59 19.93 -1.66
N LEU A 234 5.32 19.07 -0.67
CA LEU A 234 6.07 18.97 0.58
C LEU A 234 7.54 18.59 0.38
N PHE A 235 7.81 17.69 -0.57
CA PHE A 235 9.14 17.15 -0.82
C PHE A 235 9.81 17.68 -2.10
N ASN A 236 9.27 18.75 -2.69
CA ASN A 236 9.78 19.36 -3.93
C ASN A 236 10.00 18.35 -5.06
N LEU A 237 8.99 17.52 -5.31
CA LEU A 237 8.97 16.54 -6.38
C LEU A 237 8.14 17.05 -7.57
N LYS A 238 8.34 16.45 -8.75
CA LYS A 238 7.49 16.62 -9.91
C LYS A 238 6.80 15.30 -10.23
N ILE A 239 5.48 15.28 -10.23
CA ILE A 239 4.72 14.12 -10.72
C ILE A 239 4.90 14.05 -12.25
N LEU A 240 5.42 12.92 -12.74
CA LEU A 240 5.59 12.65 -14.17
C LEU A 240 4.44 11.82 -14.73
N ASP A 241 3.97 10.83 -13.95
CA ASP A 241 2.87 9.95 -14.38
C ASP A 241 2.09 9.41 -13.17
N THR A 242 0.86 8.99 -13.41
CA THR A 242 -0.01 8.33 -12.44
C THR A 242 -0.81 7.24 -13.13
N SER A 243 -0.75 6.04 -12.60
CA SER A 243 -1.47 4.88 -13.11
C SER A 243 -2.29 4.17 -12.03
N TYR A 244 -3.32 3.46 -12.45
CA TYR A 244 -4.20 2.69 -11.57
C TYR A 244 -4.37 1.28 -12.10
N ASP A 245 -4.54 0.31 -11.19
CA ASP A 245 -4.95 -1.02 -11.60
C ASP A 245 -6.42 -0.98 -12.03
N ILE A 246 -6.69 -1.32 -13.26
CA ILE A 246 -8.04 -1.46 -13.78
C ILE A 246 -8.32 -2.96 -13.93
N LYS A 247 -8.77 -3.59 -12.84
CA LYS A 247 -9.21 -5.00 -12.87
C LYS A 247 -10.66 -5.07 -13.36
N GLY A 248 -10.85 -5.25 -14.66
CA GLY A 248 -12.12 -5.28 -15.38
C GLY A 248 -13.34 -5.85 -14.62
N ARG A 249 -13.59 -7.18 -14.64
CA ARG A 249 -14.81 -7.80 -14.08
C ARG A 249 -14.94 -7.65 -12.56
N VAL A 250 -13.86 -7.89 -11.81
CA VAL A 250 -13.90 -7.81 -10.33
C VAL A 250 -14.19 -6.39 -9.86
N SER A 251 -13.64 -5.40 -10.55
CA SER A 251 -13.89 -3.98 -10.26
C SER A 251 -15.33 -3.56 -10.55
N ALA A 252 -15.93 -4.08 -11.63
CA ALA A 252 -17.33 -3.81 -11.97
C ALA A 252 -18.30 -4.43 -10.95
N GLU A 253 -18.04 -5.65 -10.48
CA GLU A 253 -18.82 -6.30 -9.43
C GLU A 253 -18.73 -5.54 -8.11
N ALA A 254 -17.52 -5.14 -7.70
CA ALA A 254 -17.31 -4.36 -6.49
C ALA A 254 -18.00 -3.00 -6.57
N TYR A 255 -17.95 -2.31 -7.72
CA TYR A 255 -18.67 -1.05 -7.95
C TYR A 255 -20.18 -1.19 -7.78
N VAL A 256 -20.78 -2.20 -8.40
CA VAL A 256 -22.22 -2.43 -8.32
C VAL A 256 -22.63 -2.75 -6.88
N ARG A 257 -21.85 -3.59 -6.18
CA ARG A 257 -22.08 -3.88 -4.75
C ARG A 257 -22.00 -2.62 -3.90
N ALA A 258 -20.95 -1.82 -4.04
CA ALA A 258 -20.78 -0.60 -3.27
C ALA A 258 -21.89 0.43 -3.53
N LYS A 259 -22.27 0.61 -4.81
CA LYS A 259 -23.23 1.65 -5.20
C LYS A 259 -24.69 1.29 -4.91
N TYR A 260 -25.10 0.06 -5.15
CA TYR A 260 -26.51 -0.35 -5.09
C TYR A 260 -26.84 -1.26 -3.91
N PHE A 261 -25.83 -1.81 -3.26
CA PHE A 261 -25.99 -2.75 -2.15
C PHE A 261 -25.14 -2.32 -0.93
N ALA A 262 -24.90 -1.01 -0.78
CA ALA A 262 -24.24 -0.44 0.39
C ALA A 262 -24.91 -0.93 1.69
N GLY A 263 -24.12 -1.46 2.62
CA GLY A 263 -24.60 -2.07 3.87
C GLY A 263 -24.59 -3.59 3.89
N ILE A 264 -24.29 -4.28 2.77
CA ILE A 264 -23.91 -5.69 2.83
C ILE A 264 -22.45 -5.71 3.29
N LYS A 265 -22.24 -6.08 4.55
CA LYS A 265 -20.89 -6.30 5.08
C LYS A 265 -20.23 -7.38 4.24
N SER A 266 -19.01 -7.14 3.79
CA SER A 266 -18.15 -8.11 3.08
C SER A 266 -17.64 -9.24 3.98
N LEU A 267 -18.29 -9.45 5.14
CA LEU A 267 -17.92 -10.46 6.11
C LEU A 267 -18.28 -11.86 5.59
N PRO A 268 -17.36 -12.82 5.56
CA PRO A 268 -17.70 -14.22 5.46
C PRO A 268 -18.48 -14.59 6.75
N GLY A 269 -19.75 -14.87 6.62
CA GLY A 269 -20.64 -15.24 7.70
C GLY A 269 -21.99 -15.68 7.16
N ASN A 270 -22.86 -16.23 8.00
CA ASN A 270 -24.21 -16.63 7.63
C ASN A 270 -25.02 -15.43 7.12
N HIS A 271 -24.97 -15.21 5.80
CA HIS A 271 -25.80 -14.20 5.14
C HIS A 271 -27.27 -14.59 5.25
N SER A 272 -28.11 -13.64 5.61
CA SER A 272 -29.56 -13.78 5.55
C SER A 272 -30.01 -14.11 4.12
N ALA A 273 -31.19 -14.70 3.95
CA ALA A 273 -31.74 -15.01 2.62
C ALA A 273 -31.81 -13.75 1.72
N ILE A 274 -32.09 -12.58 2.29
CA ILE A 274 -32.15 -11.29 1.60
C ILE A 274 -30.76 -10.85 1.10
N GLU A 275 -29.70 -11.03 1.91
CA GLU A 275 -28.33 -10.72 1.51
C GLU A 275 -27.83 -11.65 0.39
N LYS A 276 -28.16 -12.94 0.46
CA LYS A 276 -27.86 -13.90 -0.63
C LYS A 276 -28.55 -13.51 -1.94
N ILE A 277 -29.81 -13.09 -1.89
CA ILE A 277 -30.55 -12.60 -3.08
C ILE A 277 -29.90 -11.33 -3.62
N LYS A 278 -29.51 -10.37 -2.78
CA LYS A 278 -28.81 -9.14 -3.21
C LYS A 278 -27.46 -9.44 -3.85
N ILE A 279 -26.70 -10.42 -3.34
CA ILE A 279 -25.43 -10.87 -3.93
C ILE A 279 -25.66 -11.46 -5.34
N ILE A 280 -26.67 -12.31 -5.51
CA ILE A 280 -27.03 -12.90 -6.81
C ILE A 280 -27.47 -11.83 -7.81
N LEU A 281 -28.33 -10.90 -7.38
CA LEU A 281 -28.79 -9.79 -8.23
C LEU A 281 -27.63 -8.87 -8.62
N SER A 282 -26.66 -8.61 -7.72
CA SER A 282 -25.47 -7.85 -8.08
C SER A 282 -24.66 -8.51 -9.19
N GLY A 283 -24.52 -9.84 -9.17
CA GLY A 283 -23.84 -10.60 -10.23
C GLY A 283 -24.56 -10.51 -11.59
N LEU A 284 -25.88 -10.53 -11.61
CA LEU A 284 -26.67 -10.40 -12.84
C LEU A 284 -26.60 -9.00 -13.47
N ILE A 285 -26.52 -7.93 -12.64
CA ILE A 285 -26.38 -6.54 -13.12
C ILE A 285 -24.97 -6.26 -13.65
N THR A 286 -23.94 -6.94 -13.13
CA THR A 286 -22.55 -6.74 -13.55
C THR A 286 -22.23 -7.41 -14.89
N LEU A 287 -22.97 -8.43 -15.31
CA LEU A 287 -22.73 -9.15 -16.55
C LEU A 287 -22.75 -8.25 -17.81
N PRO A 288 -23.72 -7.33 -18.00
CA PRO A 288 -23.70 -6.40 -19.12
C PRO A 288 -22.64 -5.29 -18.98
N LEU A 289 -22.27 -4.88 -17.74
CA LEU A 289 -21.26 -3.85 -17.51
C LEU A 289 -19.84 -4.32 -17.84
N THR A 290 -19.57 -5.62 -17.76
CA THR A 290 -18.28 -6.20 -18.15
C THR A 290 -18.04 -6.20 -19.67
N LEU A 291 -19.11 -6.13 -20.47
CA LEU A 291 -19.03 -6.03 -21.92
C LEU A 291 -18.67 -4.62 -22.41
N ILE A 292 -18.80 -3.59 -21.57
CA ILE A 292 -18.49 -2.21 -21.89
C ILE A 292 -17.04 -1.88 -21.50
N LYS A 293 -16.08 -2.54 -22.12
CA LYS A 293 -14.63 -2.27 -21.96
C LYS A 293 -14.23 -0.78 -22.17
N LYS A 294 -15.08 0.02 -22.81
CA LYS A 294 -14.84 1.45 -23.06
C LYS A 294 -15.18 2.36 -21.86
N ALA A 295 -16.02 1.92 -20.92
CA ALA A 295 -16.49 2.77 -19.81
C ALA A 295 -15.50 2.87 -18.64
N THR A 296 -14.42 2.09 -18.61
CA THR A 296 -13.47 2.04 -17.49
C THR A 296 -12.20 2.86 -17.71
N LYS A 297 -12.00 3.47 -18.89
CA LYS A 297 -10.86 4.36 -19.12
C LYS A 297 -11.00 5.63 -18.25
N GLY A 298 -10.06 5.82 -17.33
CA GLY A 298 -10.00 6.99 -16.44
C GLY A 298 -10.62 6.79 -15.06
N LEU A 299 -11.01 5.58 -14.70
CA LEU A 299 -11.52 5.27 -13.37
C LEU A 299 -10.37 4.89 -12.42
N ASN A 300 -10.42 5.43 -11.19
CA ASN A 300 -9.43 5.16 -10.15
C ASN A 300 -9.57 3.72 -9.64
N GLY A 301 -8.60 2.85 -9.88
CA GLY A 301 -8.58 1.46 -9.44
C GLY A 301 -8.34 1.28 -7.94
N SER A 302 -8.22 0.00 -7.50
CA SER A 302 -7.95 -0.36 -6.10
C SER A 302 -6.51 -0.07 -5.66
N HIS A 303 -5.59 0.08 -6.60
CA HIS A 303 -4.21 0.47 -6.36
C HIS A 303 -3.85 1.66 -7.23
N ILE A 304 -2.92 2.47 -6.76
CA ILE A 304 -2.37 3.63 -7.45
C ILE A 304 -0.84 3.52 -7.47
N ALA A 305 -0.25 3.84 -8.60
CA ALA A 305 1.19 4.06 -8.72
C ALA A 305 1.46 5.47 -9.22
N VAL A 306 2.43 6.13 -8.62
CA VAL A 306 2.85 7.48 -8.99
C VAL A 306 4.34 7.49 -9.26
N LEU A 307 4.71 8.04 -10.40
CA LEU A 307 6.08 8.29 -10.82
C LEU A 307 6.43 9.75 -10.56
N PHE A 308 7.45 9.96 -9.77
CA PHE A 308 7.99 11.27 -9.44
C PHE A 308 9.41 11.46 -10.01
N GLU A 309 9.78 12.72 -10.18
CA GLU A 309 11.15 13.16 -10.39
C GLU A 309 11.58 14.06 -9.24
N LYS A 310 12.75 13.80 -8.64
CA LYS A 310 13.36 14.67 -7.62
C LYS A 310 13.93 15.91 -8.32
N LYS A 311 13.47 17.10 -7.90
CA LYS A 311 13.99 18.38 -8.42
C LYS A 311 15.34 18.77 -7.84
#